data_78d6020ac5751ad9a6178afefa908c65
#
_entry.id   78d6020ac5751ad9a6178afefa908c65
#
_cell.length_a   1.000
_cell.length_b   1.000
_cell.length_c   1.000
_cell.angle_alpha   90.00
_cell.angle_beta   90.00
_cell.angle_gamma   90.00
#
_symmetry.space_group_name_H-M   'P 1'
#
loop_
_entity.id
_entity.type
_entity.pdbx_description
1 polymer ?
#
loop_
_entity_poly.entity_id
_entity_poly.type
_entity_poly.pdbx_seq_one_letter_code
_entity_poly.pdbx_strand_id
1 'polypeptide(L)'
;TFVGVDLDLSISAEENPQFDIVTDLLRNALTIDFGTPYDSLVSNVIAGDSLIIPVTVTSLTAHSIPSGVPFAREAWLEVLVTDNDNNTLYQSGVVSDTTSLDISSDSDLLLFTAYLIDADGDTTGSVTDVSSIINNSLMAFSDRYKIYKVEIPTDITGEIKIQAKMRFRSFKPDILRGSHQNLLENLPIFDMAEDSAVVNISQ
;
A
#
# COMPACT_ATOMS: atom_id res chain seq x y z
N THR A 1 -9.03 25.07 2.57
CA THR A 1 -9.23 24.08 3.62
C THR A 1 -8.72 22.78 3.10
N PHE A 2 -7.58 22.41 3.54
CA PHE A 2 -7.09 21.11 3.22
C PHE A 2 -7.85 20.12 3.99
N VAL A 3 -8.55 19.45 3.23
CA VAL A 3 -9.37 18.51 3.75
C VAL A 3 -8.65 17.32 4.18
N GLY A 4 -8.54 17.18 5.40
CA GLY A 4 -9.11 16.09 6.03
C GLY A 4 -8.60 14.70 5.74
N VAL A 5 -7.35 14.51 5.24
CA VAL A 5 -6.59 13.29 5.48
C VAL A 5 -5.49 13.52 6.52
N ASP A 6 -5.41 14.75 7.02
CA ASP A 6 -4.46 15.12 8.07
C ASP A 6 -5.21 15.17 9.40
N LEU A 7 -4.86 14.27 10.28
CA LEU A 7 -5.39 14.20 11.63
C LEU A 7 -4.49 14.99 12.59
N ASP A 8 -5.04 15.36 13.73
CA ASP A 8 -4.24 15.84 14.86
C ASP A 8 -3.52 14.65 15.50
N LEU A 9 -2.24 14.47 15.18
CA LEU A 9 -1.43 13.38 15.72
C LEU A 9 -1.01 13.58 17.19
N SER A 10 -1.43 14.66 17.85
CA SER A 10 -1.22 14.83 19.29
C SER A 10 -2.18 14.00 20.14
N ILE A 11 -3.21 13.43 19.54
CA ILE A 11 -4.21 12.56 20.16
C ILE A 11 -4.31 11.24 19.39
N SER A 12 -4.85 10.20 20.02
CA SER A 12 -5.03 8.90 19.37
C SER A 12 -6.05 8.97 18.22
N ALA A 13 -6.01 7.97 17.33
CA ALA A 13 -6.93 7.89 16.20
C ALA A 13 -8.39 7.81 16.69
N GLU A 14 -8.65 7.02 17.74
CA GLU A 14 -9.99 6.82 18.31
C GLU A 14 -10.57 8.10 18.96
N GLU A 15 -9.71 8.97 19.48
CA GLU A 15 -10.11 10.25 20.08
C GLU A 15 -10.24 11.37 19.04
N ASN A 16 -9.77 11.14 17.81
CA ASN A 16 -9.75 12.16 16.77
C ASN A 16 -11.14 12.34 16.16
N PRO A 17 -11.80 13.49 16.29
CA PRO A 17 -13.16 13.70 15.81
C PRO A 17 -13.30 13.66 14.28
N GLN A 18 -12.20 13.67 13.54
CA GLN A 18 -12.19 13.60 12.07
C GLN A 18 -11.86 12.21 11.55
N PHE A 19 -11.52 11.24 12.41
CA PHE A 19 -11.04 9.94 11.97
C PHE A 19 -12.02 9.21 11.04
N ASP A 20 -13.28 9.16 11.42
CA ASP A 20 -14.31 8.50 10.61
C ASP A 20 -14.53 9.20 9.26
N ILE A 21 -14.52 10.54 9.26
CA ILE A 21 -14.68 11.34 8.04
C ILE A 21 -13.51 11.11 7.07
N VAL A 22 -12.29 11.05 7.60
CA VAL A 22 -11.08 10.75 6.81
C VAL A 22 -11.13 9.33 6.27
N THR A 23 -11.55 8.38 7.09
CA THR A 23 -11.71 6.97 6.70
C THR A 23 -12.71 6.84 5.56
N ASP A 24 -13.88 7.46 5.67
CA ASP A 24 -14.92 7.44 4.63
C ASP A 24 -14.47 8.11 3.34
N LEU A 25 -13.73 9.22 3.44
CA LEU A 25 -13.17 9.89 2.28
C LEU A 25 -12.17 8.98 1.53
N LEU A 26 -11.28 8.34 2.26
CA LEU A 26 -10.24 7.47 1.68
C LEU A 26 -10.85 6.21 1.06
N ARG A 27 -11.86 5.61 1.67
CA ARG A 27 -12.57 4.42 1.15
C ARG A 27 -13.29 4.65 -0.18
N ASN A 28 -13.58 5.89 -0.52
CA ASN A 28 -14.19 6.25 -1.80
C ASN A 28 -13.18 6.71 -2.88
N ALA A 29 -11.87 6.64 -2.58
CA ALA A 29 -10.84 7.21 -3.43
C ALA A 29 -10.37 6.27 -4.55
N LEU A 30 -10.47 4.95 -4.35
CA LEU A 30 -9.98 3.94 -5.30
C LEU A 30 -10.66 2.58 -5.11
N THR A 31 -10.44 1.68 -6.07
CA THR A 31 -10.81 0.26 -5.98
C THR A 31 -9.60 -0.64 -6.18
N ILE A 32 -9.73 -1.89 -5.72
CA ILE A 32 -8.81 -3.00 -6.01
C ILE A 32 -9.60 -4.11 -6.71
N ASP A 33 -8.96 -4.74 -7.70
CA ASP A 33 -9.50 -5.89 -8.40
C ASP A 33 -8.38 -6.92 -8.63
N PHE A 34 -8.69 -8.22 -8.50
CA PHE A 34 -7.80 -9.29 -8.91
C PHE A 34 -7.91 -9.52 -10.41
N GLY A 35 -7.01 -8.92 -11.16
CA GLY A 35 -6.92 -8.99 -12.59
C GLY A 35 -6.13 -7.82 -13.16
N THR A 36 -5.75 -7.94 -14.42
CA THR A 36 -5.21 -6.86 -15.25
C THR A 36 -5.96 -6.87 -16.58
N PRO A 37 -5.77 -5.89 -17.48
CA PRO A 37 -6.34 -5.94 -18.84
C PRO A 37 -5.94 -7.20 -19.64
N TYR A 38 -4.91 -7.92 -19.20
CA TYR A 38 -4.32 -9.04 -19.95
C TYR A 38 -4.45 -10.38 -19.23
N ASP A 39 -4.54 -10.38 -17.89
CA ASP A 39 -4.52 -11.57 -17.05
C ASP A 39 -5.60 -11.50 -15.97
N SER A 40 -6.15 -12.65 -15.62
CA SER A 40 -7.09 -12.81 -14.50
C SER A 40 -6.52 -13.78 -13.48
N LEU A 41 -6.91 -13.63 -12.21
CA LEU A 41 -6.56 -14.61 -11.19
C LEU A 41 -7.18 -15.97 -11.52
N VAL A 42 -6.37 -17.02 -11.46
CA VAL A 42 -6.86 -18.39 -11.66
C VAL A 42 -7.60 -18.90 -10.43
N SER A 43 -8.56 -19.79 -10.62
CA SER A 43 -9.30 -20.40 -9.52
C SER A 43 -8.61 -21.66 -8.93
N ASN A 44 -7.59 -22.19 -9.62
CA ASN A 44 -6.87 -23.38 -9.21
C ASN A 44 -5.39 -23.27 -9.53
N VAL A 45 -4.54 -23.86 -8.70
CA VAL A 45 -3.09 -23.99 -8.89
C VAL A 45 -2.65 -25.41 -8.49
N ILE A 46 -1.61 -25.92 -9.13
CA ILE A 46 -1.04 -27.23 -8.79
C ILE A 46 -0.01 -27.05 -7.66
N ALA A 47 -0.01 -27.94 -6.66
CA ALA A 47 1.00 -27.94 -5.62
C ALA A 47 2.40 -28.10 -6.24
N GLY A 48 3.34 -27.23 -5.87
CA GLY A 48 4.69 -27.17 -6.45
C GLY A 48 4.84 -26.18 -7.62
N ASP A 49 3.73 -25.66 -8.16
CA ASP A 49 3.77 -24.64 -9.20
C ASP A 49 3.79 -23.21 -8.62
N SER A 50 3.90 -22.22 -9.48
CA SER A 50 3.80 -20.81 -9.11
C SER A 50 2.39 -20.28 -9.33
N LEU A 51 1.83 -19.63 -8.31
CA LEU A 51 0.60 -18.85 -8.43
C LEU A 51 0.92 -17.44 -8.89
N ILE A 52 0.27 -17.01 -9.98
CA ILE A 52 0.35 -15.64 -10.49
C ILE A 52 -0.86 -14.86 -9.99
N ILE A 53 -0.61 -13.77 -9.27
CA ILE A 53 -1.63 -12.93 -8.66
C ILE A 53 -1.56 -11.54 -9.32
N PRO A 54 -2.38 -11.27 -10.34
CA PRO A 54 -2.52 -9.94 -10.91
C PRO A 54 -3.42 -9.09 -10.03
N VAL A 55 -2.98 -7.88 -9.67
CA VAL A 55 -3.76 -6.93 -8.87
C VAL A 55 -3.76 -5.58 -9.57
N THR A 56 -4.94 -5.00 -9.77
CA THR A 56 -5.11 -3.65 -10.31
C THR A 56 -5.68 -2.73 -9.23
N VAL A 57 -5.10 -1.54 -9.13
CA VAL A 57 -5.59 -0.43 -8.30
C VAL A 57 -6.07 0.66 -9.23
N THR A 58 -7.35 1.05 -9.12
CA THR A 58 -7.97 2.08 -9.97
C THR A 58 -8.37 3.30 -9.16
N SER A 59 -7.84 4.48 -9.54
CA SER A 59 -8.18 5.76 -8.92
C SER A 59 -9.56 6.25 -9.37
N LEU A 60 -10.41 6.58 -8.41
CA LEU A 60 -11.72 7.21 -8.63
C LEU A 60 -11.70 8.73 -8.43
N THR A 61 -10.53 9.29 -8.11
CA THR A 61 -10.40 10.72 -7.78
C THR A 61 -9.94 11.56 -8.97
N ALA A 62 -10.33 12.83 -8.96
CA ALA A 62 -9.91 13.83 -9.96
C ALA A 62 -8.51 14.42 -9.70
N HIS A 63 -7.76 13.86 -8.77
CA HIS A 63 -6.38 14.23 -8.44
C HIS A 63 -5.55 12.97 -8.19
N SER A 64 -4.24 13.11 -8.15
CA SER A 64 -3.35 11.98 -7.87
C SER A 64 -3.45 11.49 -6.41
N ILE A 65 -3.12 10.24 -6.17
CA ILE A 65 -3.04 9.60 -4.84
C ILE A 65 -1.60 9.16 -4.57
N PRO A 66 -0.95 9.65 -3.49
CA PRO A 66 -1.38 10.74 -2.62
C PRO A 66 -1.36 12.11 -3.32
N SER A 67 -2.18 13.05 -2.83
CA SER A 67 -2.25 14.42 -3.30
C SER A 67 -1.69 15.42 -2.28
N GLY A 68 -1.60 16.71 -2.67
CA GLY A 68 -1.13 17.79 -1.82
C GLY A 68 0.38 17.76 -1.63
N VAL A 69 0.87 17.01 -0.65
CA VAL A 69 2.30 16.90 -0.32
C VAL A 69 2.76 15.44 -0.51
N PRO A 70 2.81 14.93 -1.76
CA PRO A 70 3.00 13.50 -2.01
C PRO A 70 4.36 12.98 -1.54
N PHE A 71 5.37 13.83 -1.38
CA PHE A 71 6.67 13.42 -0.84
C PHE A 71 6.65 13.14 0.68
N ALA A 72 5.68 13.71 1.40
CA ALA A 72 5.49 13.46 2.83
C ALA A 72 4.52 12.31 3.09
N ARG A 73 3.65 12.00 2.13
CA ARG A 73 2.58 11.00 2.22
C ARG A 73 2.96 9.74 1.46
N GLU A 74 2.29 8.64 1.82
CA GLU A 74 2.43 7.39 1.09
C GLU A 74 1.13 6.59 1.07
N ALA A 75 0.90 5.94 -0.06
CA ALA A 75 -0.12 4.93 -0.22
C ALA A 75 0.53 3.71 -0.87
N TRP A 76 0.15 2.50 -0.48
CA TRP A 76 0.79 1.28 -0.97
C TRP A 76 -0.17 0.10 -0.99
N LEU A 77 0.15 -0.86 -1.83
CA LEU A 77 -0.57 -2.12 -1.89
C LEU A 77 0.09 -3.12 -0.93
N GLU A 78 -0.69 -3.60 0.03
CA GLU A 78 -0.37 -4.73 0.89
C GLU A 78 -0.98 -5.98 0.30
N VAL A 79 -0.20 -7.03 0.13
CA VAL A 79 -0.65 -8.34 -0.33
C VAL A 79 -0.21 -9.40 0.66
N LEU A 80 -1.15 -10.21 1.14
CA LEU A 80 -0.92 -11.33 2.04
C LEU A 80 -1.53 -12.59 1.43
N VAL A 81 -0.74 -13.66 1.37
CA VAL A 81 -1.16 -14.99 0.89
C VAL A 81 -0.93 -16.00 1.99
N THR A 82 -1.98 -16.74 2.35
CA THR A 82 -1.94 -17.74 3.41
C THR A 82 -2.52 -19.07 2.96
N ASP A 83 -2.09 -20.15 3.59
CA ASP A 83 -2.70 -21.47 3.46
C ASP A 83 -3.96 -21.62 4.34
N ASN A 84 -4.57 -22.81 4.34
CA ASN A 84 -5.74 -23.15 5.16
C ASN A 84 -5.49 -23.03 6.67
N ASP A 85 -4.27 -23.21 7.11
CA ASP A 85 -3.88 -23.14 8.52
C ASP A 85 -3.47 -21.72 8.93
N ASN A 86 -3.63 -20.74 8.02
CA ASN A 86 -3.22 -19.34 8.11
C ASN A 86 -1.69 -19.14 8.23
N ASN A 87 -0.89 -20.09 7.76
CA ASN A 87 0.54 -19.87 7.61
C ASN A 87 0.77 -18.93 6.40
N THR A 88 1.65 -17.97 6.56
CA THR A 88 2.00 -17.03 5.49
C THR A 88 2.86 -17.71 4.45
N LEU A 89 2.38 -17.77 3.21
CA LEU A 89 3.11 -18.25 2.04
C LEU A 89 3.85 -17.11 1.34
N TYR A 90 3.25 -15.93 1.34
CA TYR A 90 3.83 -14.74 0.72
C TYR A 90 3.27 -13.47 1.37
N GLN A 91 4.09 -12.42 1.40
CA GLN A 91 3.63 -11.09 1.79
C GLN A 91 4.47 -10.00 1.09
N SER A 92 3.81 -8.87 0.80
CA SER A 92 4.43 -7.62 0.35
C SER A 92 3.66 -6.45 0.94
N GLY A 93 4.35 -5.39 1.35
CA GLY A 93 3.75 -4.21 1.93
C GLY A 93 3.16 -4.38 3.33
N VAL A 94 3.38 -5.51 3.99
CA VAL A 94 2.91 -5.76 5.36
C VAL A 94 3.84 -5.07 6.35
N VAL A 95 3.39 -3.97 6.92
CA VAL A 95 4.16 -3.16 7.88
C VAL A 95 3.33 -2.75 9.08
N SER A 96 3.98 -2.49 10.21
CA SER A 96 3.35 -1.85 11.38
C SER A 96 3.29 -0.32 11.20
N ASP A 97 2.47 0.35 12.03
CA ASP A 97 2.19 1.78 11.95
C ASP A 97 3.45 2.66 11.96
N THR A 98 4.47 2.25 12.70
CA THR A 98 5.72 3.01 12.84
C THR A 98 6.85 2.55 11.93
N THR A 99 6.64 1.51 11.11
CA THR A 99 7.67 0.97 10.21
C THR A 99 7.69 1.75 8.90
N SER A 100 8.87 2.20 8.46
CA SER A 100 9.05 2.81 7.13
C SER A 100 8.96 1.76 6.05
N LEU A 101 8.33 2.13 4.94
CA LEU A 101 8.31 1.32 3.73
C LEU A 101 9.67 1.41 3.03
N ASP A 102 10.21 0.27 2.64
CA ASP A 102 11.52 0.18 2.01
C ASP A 102 11.50 -0.78 0.82
N ILE A 103 11.58 -0.22 -0.38
CA ILE A 103 11.61 -0.98 -1.64
C ILE A 103 12.88 -1.86 -1.73
N SER A 104 13.95 -1.52 -1.03
CA SER A 104 15.16 -2.34 -1.05
C SER A 104 15.00 -3.66 -0.28
N SER A 105 14.14 -3.68 0.72
CA SER A 105 13.80 -4.88 1.51
C SER A 105 12.59 -5.63 0.97
N ASP A 106 11.69 -4.95 0.24
CA ASP A 106 10.51 -5.51 -0.42
C ASP A 106 10.45 -5.04 -1.88
N SER A 107 11.11 -5.78 -2.77
CA SER A 107 11.17 -5.46 -4.21
C SER A 107 9.82 -5.55 -4.91
N ASP A 108 8.85 -6.20 -4.29
CA ASP A 108 7.49 -6.36 -4.81
C ASP A 108 6.54 -5.27 -4.32
N LEU A 109 6.98 -4.40 -3.44
CA LEU A 109 6.19 -3.29 -2.93
C LEU A 109 5.69 -2.38 -4.06
N LEU A 110 4.37 -2.22 -4.19
CA LEU A 110 3.77 -1.21 -5.04
C LEU A 110 3.48 0.03 -4.18
N LEU A 111 4.36 1.03 -4.28
CA LEU A 111 4.34 2.24 -3.45
C LEU A 111 4.03 3.47 -4.30
N PHE A 112 3.06 4.25 -3.85
CA PHE A 112 2.66 5.56 -4.40
C PHE A 112 3.11 6.67 -3.45
N THR A 113 4.04 7.49 -3.91
CA THR A 113 4.63 8.61 -3.18
C THR A 113 5.40 9.51 -4.14
N ALA A 114 6.02 10.57 -3.66
CA ALA A 114 7.02 11.29 -4.42
C ALA A 114 8.36 11.30 -3.67
N TYR A 115 9.43 11.53 -4.40
CA TYR A 115 10.78 11.65 -3.87
C TYR A 115 11.33 13.02 -4.25
N LEU A 116 11.87 13.70 -3.27
CA LEU A 116 12.64 14.93 -3.46
C LEU A 116 14.08 14.53 -3.80
N ILE A 117 14.60 15.08 -4.89
CA ILE A 117 15.94 14.79 -5.39
C ILE A 117 16.78 16.06 -5.32
N ASP A 118 17.97 15.98 -4.75
CA ASP A 118 18.90 17.09 -4.66
C ASP A 118 19.72 17.29 -5.96
N ALA A 119 20.69 18.20 -5.90
CA ALA A 119 21.52 18.53 -7.07
C ALA A 119 22.50 17.41 -7.45
N ASP A 120 22.83 16.51 -6.54
CA ASP A 120 23.73 15.37 -6.74
C ASP A 120 22.98 14.14 -7.29
N GLY A 121 21.64 14.19 -7.31
CA GLY A 121 20.76 13.12 -7.78
C GLY A 121 20.34 12.15 -6.68
N ASP A 122 20.63 12.46 -5.43
CA ASP A 122 20.28 11.65 -4.27
C ASP A 122 18.91 12.08 -3.71
N THR A 123 18.22 11.14 -3.03
CA THR A 123 16.98 11.46 -2.32
C THR A 123 17.27 12.31 -1.10
N THR A 124 16.51 13.40 -0.93
CA THR A 124 16.64 14.29 0.23
C THR A 124 15.32 14.44 1.01
N GLY A 125 15.40 14.61 2.32
CA GLY A 125 14.26 15.01 3.16
C GLY A 125 14.11 16.54 3.29
N SER A 126 15.07 17.31 2.78
CA SER A 126 15.09 18.77 2.88
C SER A 126 14.41 19.41 1.67
N VAL A 127 13.33 20.14 1.89
CA VAL A 127 12.63 20.88 0.81
C VAL A 127 13.44 22.05 0.25
N THR A 128 14.47 22.50 0.96
CA THR A 128 15.35 23.61 0.52
C THR A 128 16.44 23.14 -0.43
N ASP A 129 16.76 21.83 -0.43
CA ASP A 129 17.85 21.27 -1.21
C ASP A 129 17.37 20.57 -2.49
N VAL A 130 16.06 20.70 -2.77
CA VAL A 130 15.40 20.04 -3.91
C VAL A 130 15.82 20.68 -5.22
N SER A 131 16.33 19.84 -6.12
CA SER A 131 16.63 20.14 -7.52
C SER A 131 15.52 19.62 -8.46
N SER A 132 14.94 18.45 -8.14
CA SER A 132 13.86 17.85 -8.91
C SER A 132 12.96 16.95 -8.04
N ILE A 133 11.82 16.53 -8.61
CA ILE A 133 10.87 15.65 -7.93
C ILE A 133 10.57 14.46 -8.83
N ILE A 134 10.75 13.25 -8.31
CA ILE A 134 10.25 12.02 -8.94
C ILE A 134 8.87 11.72 -8.34
N ASN A 135 7.83 11.85 -9.14
CA ASN A 135 6.46 11.63 -8.69
C ASN A 135 5.96 10.25 -9.15
N ASN A 136 5.74 9.35 -8.18
CA ASN A 136 5.18 8.01 -8.40
C ASN A 136 3.74 7.86 -7.86
N SER A 137 3.01 8.97 -7.70
CA SER A 137 1.59 8.92 -7.30
C SER A 137 0.74 8.22 -8.36
N LEU A 138 -0.34 7.58 -7.94
CA LEU A 138 -1.38 7.10 -8.84
C LEU A 138 -2.12 8.30 -9.42
N MET A 139 -2.15 8.42 -10.75
CA MET A 139 -2.75 9.59 -11.42
C MET A 139 -4.28 9.59 -11.30
N ALA A 140 -4.86 10.77 -11.48
CA ALA A 140 -6.32 10.93 -11.51
C ALA A 140 -6.98 10.02 -12.55
N PHE A 141 -8.03 9.30 -12.17
CA PHE A 141 -8.81 8.41 -13.04
C PHE A 141 -7.96 7.41 -13.84
N SER A 142 -6.84 6.97 -13.27
CA SER A 142 -5.97 5.98 -13.90
C SER A 142 -5.86 4.72 -13.04
N ASP A 143 -5.33 3.69 -13.64
CA ASP A 143 -5.03 2.42 -13.01
C ASP A 143 -3.52 2.15 -13.00
N ARG A 144 -3.12 1.38 -12.03
CA ARG A 144 -1.80 0.78 -11.92
C ARG A 144 -1.97 -0.67 -11.52
N TYR A 145 -1.28 -1.56 -12.19
CA TYR A 145 -1.29 -2.97 -11.81
C TYR A 145 0.10 -3.49 -11.43
N LYS A 146 0.11 -4.53 -10.63
CA LYS A 146 1.29 -5.32 -10.27
C LYS A 146 0.95 -6.80 -10.36
N ILE A 147 1.91 -7.60 -10.79
CA ILE A 147 1.81 -9.05 -10.85
C ILE A 147 2.74 -9.61 -9.78
N TYR A 148 2.19 -10.38 -8.85
CA TYR A 148 2.93 -11.10 -7.83
C TYR A 148 3.08 -12.56 -8.23
N LYS A 149 4.25 -13.14 -7.96
CA LYS A 149 4.53 -14.54 -8.20
C LYS A 149 4.81 -15.23 -6.88
N VAL A 150 4.00 -16.23 -6.55
CA VAL A 150 4.07 -16.95 -5.29
C VAL A 150 4.37 -18.42 -5.58
N GLU A 151 5.48 -18.93 -5.08
CA GLU A 151 5.83 -20.36 -5.20
C GLU A 151 5.01 -21.16 -4.19
N ILE A 152 4.23 -22.12 -4.68
CA ILE A 152 3.34 -22.93 -3.86
C ILE A 152 4.10 -24.17 -3.40
N PRO A 153 4.22 -24.43 -2.08
CA PRO A 153 4.87 -25.65 -1.58
C PRO A 153 4.19 -26.92 -2.10
N THR A 154 4.97 -27.99 -2.26
CA THR A 154 4.48 -29.27 -2.79
C THR A 154 3.66 -30.09 -1.79
N ASP A 155 3.75 -29.74 -0.50
CA ASP A 155 3.15 -30.48 0.63
C ASP A 155 1.88 -29.83 1.17
N ILE A 156 1.43 -28.70 0.60
CA ILE A 156 0.17 -28.09 1.01
C ILE A 156 -1.01 -28.57 0.17
N THR A 157 -2.19 -28.58 0.80
CA THR A 157 -3.45 -29.00 0.17
C THR A 157 -4.59 -28.05 0.61
N GLY A 158 -5.72 -28.11 -0.10
CA GLY A 158 -6.92 -27.32 0.25
C GLY A 158 -6.95 -25.99 -0.48
N GLU A 159 -7.02 -24.89 0.23
CA GLU A 159 -7.24 -23.57 -0.34
C GLU A 159 -6.11 -22.60 0.05
N ILE A 160 -5.81 -21.69 -0.87
CA ILE A 160 -4.97 -20.52 -0.63
C ILE A 160 -5.88 -19.30 -0.54
N LYS A 161 -5.72 -18.52 0.52
CA LYS A 161 -6.42 -17.24 0.70
C LYS A 161 -5.49 -16.10 0.32
N ILE A 162 -5.97 -15.21 -0.52
CA ILE A 162 -5.28 -14.01 -0.97
C ILE A 162 -6.04 -12.81 -0.45
N GLN A 163 -5.36 -11.89 0.21
CA GLN A 163 -5.91 -10.60 0.62
C GLN A 163 -5.04 -9.49 0.03
N ALA A 164 -5.67 -8.51 -0.59
CA ALA A 164 -5.04 -7.30 -1.08
C ALA A 164 -5.69 -6.09 -0.42
N LYS A 165 -4.88 -5.17 0.11
CA LYS A 165 -5.35 -3.93 0.73
C LYS A 165 -4.57 -2.75 0.19
N MET A 166 -5.28 -1.71 -0.20
CA MET A 166 -4.65 -0.44 -0.44
C MET A 166 -4.61 0.37 0.85
N ARG A 167 -3.39 0.68 1.31
CA ARG A 167 -3.09 1.34 2.58
C ARG A 167 -2.67 2.78 2.34
N PHE A 168 -2.90 3.63 3.33
CA PHE A 168 -2.51 5.04 3.29
C PHE A 168 -2.09 5.52 4.68
N ARG A 169 -1.07 6.39 4.72
CA ARG A 169 -0.78 7.23 5.88
C ARG A 169 -0.37 8.65 5.47
N SER A 170 -0.74 9.61 6.31
CA SER A 170 -0.59 11.04 6.01
C SER A 170 0.85 11.52 6.09
N PHE A 171 1.74 10.78 6.78
CA PHE A 171 3.17 11.06 6.87
C PHE A 171 3.98 9.78 6.75
N LYS A 172 5.14 9.86 6.13
CA LYS A 172 6.17 8.82 6.23
C LYS A 172 6.74 8.83 7.64
N PRO A 173 6.92 7.68 8.31
CA PRO A 173 7.49 7.62 9.64
C PRO A 173 8.83 8.35 9.78
N ASP A 174 9.67 8.32 8.75
CA ASP A 174 10.97 8.97 8.75
C ASP A 174 10.92 10.49 8.90
N ILE A 175 9.82 11.12 8.45
CA ILE A 175 9.60 12.56 8.61
C ILE A 175 9.34 12.92 10.08
N LEU A 176 8.67 12.02 10.81
CA LEU A 176 8.32 12.24 12.22
C LEU A 176 9.43 11.80 13.17
N ARG A 177 10.32 10.88 12.75
CA ARG A 177 11.46 10.45 13.57
C ARG A 177 12.38 11.61 13.86
N GLY A 178 12.88 11.63 15.08
CA GLY A 178 13.75 12.69 15.57
C GLY A 178 12.97 13.85 16.18
N SER A 179 12.54 14.80 15.38
CA SER A 179 11.93 16.05 15.91
C SER A 179 10.50 15.87 16.43
N HIS A 180 9.76 14.85 15.95
CA HIS A 180 8.33 14.65 16.21
C HIS A 180 8.01 13.21 16.61
N GLN A 181 8.90 12.54 17.30
CA GLN A 181 8.78 11.14 17.70
C GLN A 181 7.49 10.85 18.50
N ASN A 182 7.04 11.81 19.30
CA ASN A 182 5.80 11.72 20.07
C ASN A 182 4.53 11.68 19.21
N LEU A 183 4.60 12.08 17.94
CA LEU A 183 3.47 12.03 17.00
C LEU A 183 3.43 10.69 16.24
N LEU A 184 4.54 9.98 16.19
CA LEU A 184 4.67 8.75 15.42
C LEU A 184 3.76 7.63 15.98
N GLU A 185 3.57 7.59 17.29
CA GLU A 185 2.74 6.57 17.96
C GLU A 185 1.24 6.71 17.61
N ASN A 186 0.82 7.90 17.22
CA ASN A 186 -0.56 8.20 16.83
C ASN A 186 -0.74 8.30 15.30
N LEU A 187 0.27 7.93 14.51
CA LEU A 187 0.19 7.95 13.05
C LEU A 187 -0.59 6.72 12.56
N PRO A 188 -1.84 6.87 12.12
CA PRO A 188 -2.62 5.71 11.69
C PRO A 188 -2.29 5.28 10.27
N ILE A 189 -2.47 3.98 10.02
CA ILE A 189 -2.59 3.42 8.68
C ILE A 189 -4.08 3.23 8.37
N PHE A 190 -4.54 3.82 7.28
CA PHE A 190 -5.91 3.68 6.79
C PHE A 190 -6.00 2.61 5.72
N ASP A 191 -7.07 1.81 5.75
CA ASP A 191 -7.47 0.93 4.65
C ASP A 191 -8.36 1.72 3.69
N MET A 192 -7.85 1.98 2.47
CA MET A 192 -8.58 2.71 1.42
C MET A 192 -9.52 1.78 0.65
N ALA A 193 -9.07 0.58 0.35
CA ALA A 193 -9.85 -0.48 -0.28
C ALA A 193 -9.25 -1.84 0.07
N GLU A 194 -10.06 -2.88 -0.02
CA GLU A 194 -9.62 -4.26 0.12
C GLU A 194 -10.37 -5.17 -0.86
N ASP A 195 -9.71 -6.22 -1.29
CA ASP A 195 -10.30 -7.34 -2.01
C ASP A 195 -9.67 -8.65 -1.53
N SER A 196 -10.41 -9.74 -1.67
CA SER A 196 -9.95 -11.07 -1.28
C SER A 196 -10.39 -12.15 -2.26
N ALA A 197 -9.54 -13.14 -2.45
CA ALA A 197 -9.82 -14.27 -3.31
C ALA A 197 -9.37 -15.58 -2.68
N VAL A 198 -9.95 -16.68 -3.16
CA VAL A 198 -9.57 -18.04 -2.79
C VAL A 198 -9.18 -18.81 -4.05
N VAL A 199 -8.04 -19.51 -3.98
CA VAL A 199 -7.52 -20.37 -5.05
C VAL A 199 -7.40 -21.79 -4.49
N ASN A 200 -7.97 -22.77 -5.21
CA ASN A 200 -7.89 -24.17 -4.79
C ASN A 200 -6.56 -24.79 -5.21
N ILE A 201 -6.02 -25.67 -4.37
CA ILE A 201 -4.83 -26.45 -4.68
C ILE A 201 -5.26 -27.79 -5.28
N SER A 202 -4.77 -28.05 -6.50
CA SER A 202 -4.89 -29.34 -7.17
C SER A 202 -3.61 -30.16 -6.96
N GLN A 203 -3.75 -31.48 -6.89
CA GLN A 203 -2.61 -32.42 -6.84
C GLN A 203 -2.19 -32.85 -8.24
#